data_dce57e4d0daee26d95f2e6f1002681bb
#
_entry.id   dce57e4d0daee26d95f2e6f1002681bb
#
_cell.length_a   1.000
_cell.length_b   1.000
_cell.length_c   1.000
_cell.angle_alpha   90.00
_cell.angle_beta   90.00
_cell.angle_gamma   90.00
#
_symmetry.space_group_name_H-M   'P 1'
#
loop_
_entity.id
_entity.type
_entity.pdbx_description
1 polymer ?
#
loop_
_entity_poly.entity_id
_entity_poly.type
_entity_poly.pdbx_seq_one_letter_code
_entity_poly.pdbx_strand_id
1 'polypeptide(L)'
;MKTPAESLPGAKMISADEIETQYQVTFDRGSFWLDLPIGIDPAKPRLIFVFSGRGGVGGQNNLSHAGPASQFRRDMLSAGFGFVCAVCSPSAFGDLESTEATLAASEYCRGCGLNVPDRIPLLGFSMGGLGALMFAARHPEKTGRVAEFFGITELERFFQDGKYPEILGRLSAEERADRAPVRKTARYRDIPILILHGDRDEIVDISHSERLYAALKGQGSTVRFEVIPGYGHTNDILAAAGEYVKRFMEE
;
A
#
# COMPACT_ATOMS: atom_id res chain seq x y z
N MET A 1 -4.41 -23.34 22.22
CA MET A 1 -3.99 -23.48 20.80
C MET A 1 -2.97 -22.40 20.54
N LYS A 2 -1.81 -22.74 19.96
CA LYS A 2 -0.87 -21.70 19.51
C LYS A 2 -1.54 -20.89 18.40
N THR A 3 -1.44 -19.58 18.43
CA THR A 3 -1.89 -18.76 17.30
C THR A 3 -1.03 -19.11 16.08
N PRO A 4 -1.52 -19.07 14.84
CA PRO A 4 -0.69 -19.30 13.65
C PRO A 4 0.49 -18.34 13.54
N ALA A 5 0.39 -17.15 14.09
CA ALA A 5 1.52 -16.23 14.18
C ALA A 5 2.62 -16.75 15.13
N GLU A 6 2.28 -17.52 16.19
CA GLU A 6 3.27 -18.23 17.01
C GLU A 6 3.89 -19.43 16.26
N SER A 7 3.29 -19.86 15.17
CA SER A 7 3.81 -20.89 14.25
C SER A 7 4.52 -20.35 13.01
N LEU A 8 4.57 -19.01 12.83
CA LEU A 8 5.32 -18.38 11.75
C LEU A 8 6.82 -18.43 12.06
N PRO A 9 7.64 -19.17 11.31
CA PRO A 9 9.09 -19.17 11.52
C PRO A 9 9.65 -17.75 11.41
N GLY A 10 10.52 -17.34 12.33
CA GLY A 10 11.12 -15.99 12.33
C GLY A 10 10.20 -14.85 12.77
N ALA A 11 8.98 -15.13 13.23
CA ALA A 11 8.10 -14.10 13.79
C ALA A 11 8.54 -13.73 15.20
N LYS A 12 8.64 -12.41 15.43
CA LYS A 12 8.84 -11.81 16.75
C LYS A 12 7.64 -10.92 17.04
N MET A 13 6.91 -11.23 18.11
CA MET A 13 5.85 -10.34 18.59
C MET A 13 6.46 -9.02 19.05
N ILE A 14 5.92 -7.92 18.58
CA ILE A 14 6.33 -6.55 18.92
C ILE A 14 5.37 -5.95 19.92
N SER A 15 4.07 -6.10 19.70
CA SER A 15 3.03 -5.62 20.59
C SER A 15 1.77 -6.47 20.44
N ALA A 16 0.95 -6.46 21.50
CA ALA A 16 -0.41 -6.99 21.47
C ALA A 16 -1.28 -6.11 22.36
N ASP A 17 -2.52 -5.86 21.95
CA ASP A 17 -3.57 -5.22 22.74
C ASP A 17 -4.89 -6.00 22.63
N GLU A 18 -6.03 -5.39 22.95
CA GLU A 18 -7.35 -6.04 22.92
C GLU A 18 -7.87 -6.30 21.49
N ILE A 19 -7.29 -5.69 20.46
CA ILE A 19 -7.77 -5.74 19.07
C ILE A 19 -6.77 -6.43 18.15
N GLU A 20 -5.47 -6.25 18.39
CA GLU A 20 -4.44 -6.68 17.46
C GLU A 20 -3.25 -7.35 18.13
N THR A 21 -2.55 -8.15 17.32
CA THR A 21 -1.18 -8.57 17.58
C THR A 21 -0.30 -8.17 16.40
N GLN A 22 0.79 -7.48 16.71
CA GLN A 22 1.77 -7.04 15.72
C GLN A 22 3.04 -7.87 15.79
N TYR A 23 3.52 -8.31 14.65
CA TYR A 23 4.74 -9.09 14.51
C TYR A 23 5.70 -8.43 13.52
N GLN A 24 6.99 -8.54 13.80
CA GLN A 24 8.05 -8.44 12.82
C GLN A 24 8.44 -9.85 12.41
N VAL A 25 8.38 -10.16 11.14
CA VAL A 25 8.73 -11.46 10.58
C VAL A 25 9.99 -11.30 9.75
N THR A 26 11.01 -12.13 10.03
CA THR A 26 12.25 -12.20 9.25
C THR A 26 12.37 -13.59 8.64
N PHE A 27 12.65 -13.66 7.35
CA PHE A 27 12.79 -14.89 6.59
C PHE A 27 13.96 -14.75 5.58
N ASP A 28 14.25 -15.77 4.81
CA ASP A 28 15.40 -15.85 3.89
C ASP A 28 15.44 -14.76 2.81
N ARG A 29 14.28 -14.23 2.41
CA ARG A 29 14.14 -13.21 1.35
C ARG A 29 13.84 -11.81 1.87
N GLY A 30 13.97 -11.56 3.18
CA GLY A 30 13.78 -10.23 3.77
C GLY A 30 13.02 -10.23 5.10
N SER A 31 12.30 -9.15 5.33
CA SER A 31 11.43 -9.00 6.51
C SER A 31 10.18 -8.20 6.18
N PHE A 32 9.14 -8.37 6.99
CA PHE A 32 7.91 -7.62 6.90
C PHE A 32 7.25 -7.44 8.27
N TRP A 33 6.37 -6.46 8.36
CA TRP A 33 5.46 -6.28 9.49
C TRP A 33 4.14 -6.97 9.18
N LEU A 34 3.57 -7.61 10.20
CA LEU A 34 2.31 -8.32 10.13
C LEU A 34 1.43 -7.90 11.30
N ASP A 35 0.28 -7.30 10.99
CA ASP A 35 -0.74 -6.97 11.97
C ASP A 35 -1.92 -7.93 11.79
N LEU A 36 -2.29 -8.65 12.83
CA LEU A 36 -3.40 -9.59 12.84
C LEU A 36 -4.44 -9.21 13.89
N PRO A 37 -5.74 -9.35 13.60
CA PRO A 37 -6.79 -9.15 14.59
C PRO A 37 -6.75 -10.27 15.65
N ILE A 38 -7.05 -9.90 16.90
CA ILE A 38 -7.21 -10.86 17.99
C ILE A 38 -8.59 -11.52 17.93
N GLY A 39 -8.66 -12.78 18.36
CA GLY A 39 -9.91 -13.54 18.48
C GLY A 39 -10.49 -14.05 17.16
N ILE A 40 -9.86 -13.76 16.05
CA ILE A 40 -10.20 -14.32 14.74
C ILE A 40 -9.21 -15.46 14.44
N ASP A 41 -9.72 -16.57 13.89
CA ASP A 41 -8.87 -17.64 13.37
C ASP A 41 -7.87 -17.03 12.37
N PRO A 42 -6.56 -17.07 12.65
CA PRO A 42 -5.55 -16.41 11.84
C PRO A 42 -5.44 -16.94 10.39
N ALA A 43 -6.05 -18.08 10.10
CA ALA A 43 -6.25 -18.53 8.73
C ALA A 43 -7.40 -17.77 8.00
N LYS A 44 -8.12 -16.87 8.70
CA LYS A 44 -9.30 -16.16 8.16
C LYS A 44 -9.09 -14.69 7.83
N PRO A 45 -8.16 -13.91 8.47
CA PRO A 45 -8.01 -12.51 8.15
C PRO A 45 -7.72 -12.33 6.65
N ARG A 46 -8.40 -11.38 6.04
CA ARG A 46 -8.12 -10.95 4.67
C ARG A 46 -6.90 -10.04 4.71
N LEU A 47 -5.76 -10.50 4.23
CA LEU A 47 -4.52 -9.73 4.30
C LEU A 47 -4.47 -8.66 3.21
N ILE A 48 -4.21 -7.42 3.62
CA ILE A 48 -3.94 -6.26 2.75
C ILE A 48 -2.43 -6.00 2.76
N PHE A 49 -1.83 -5.86 1.59
CA PHE A 49 -0.41 -5.58 1.44
C PHE A 49 -0.18 -4.08 1.31
N VAL A 50 0.57 -3.51 2.26
CA VAL A 50 0.74 -2.06 2.41
C VAL A 50 2.09 -1.62 1.84
N PHE A 51 2.06 -0.59 1.02
CA PHE A 51 3.21 0.16 0.56
C PHE A 51 3.27 1.50 1.30
N SER A 52 4.29 1.68 2.12
CA SER A 52 4.45 2.88 2.94
C SER A 52 4.90 4.09 2.14
N GLY A 53 4.52 5.27 2.63
CA GLY A 53 5.08 6.54 2.19
C GLY A 53 6.56 6.67 2.55
N ARG A 54 7.20 7.73 2.04
CA ARG A 54 8.62 8.01 2.29
C ARG A 54 8.91 8.14 3.80
N GLY A 55 10.01 7.52 4.24
CA GLY A 55 10.42 7.51 5.64
C GLY A 55 9.69 6.47 6.49
N GLY A 56 8.72 5.75 5.94
CA GLY A 56 8.10 4.61 6.58
C GLY A 56 9.07 3.43 6.63
N VAL A 57 9.42 2.99 7.82
CA VAL A 57 10.12 1.72 8.01
C VAL A 57 9.07 0.67 8.32
N GLY A 58 8.78 -0.17 7.31
CA GLY A 58 7.94 -1.32 7.51
C GLY A 58 6.45 -1.05 7.76
N GLY A 59 5.85 -0.05 7.08
CA GLY A 59 4.40 0.19 7.12
C GLY A 59 3.85 0.83 8.39
N GLN A 60 4.64 0.98 9.43
CA GLN A 60 4.19 1.57 10.68
C GLN A 60 3.82 3.05 10.55
N ASN A 61 4.49 3.81 9.70
CA ASN A 61 4.31 5.26 9.61
C ASN A 61 2.96 5.68 9.03
N ASN A 62 2.37 4.88 8.13
CA ASN A 62 1.08 5.23 7.53
C ASN A 62 -0.12 4.70 8.33
N LEU A 63 0.07 3.58 9.02
CA LEU A 63 -0.93 2.99 9.91
C LEU A 63 -0.44 3.07 11.37
N SER A 64 -0.02 4.26 11.80
CA SER A 64 0.59 4.52 13.10
C SER A 64 -0.33 4.15 14.28
N HIS A 65 0.27 3.97 15.47
CA HIS A 65 -0.45 3.67 16.71
C HIS A 65 -1.18 4.89 17.32
N ALA A 66 -1.24 6.03 16.64
CA ALA A 66 -1.90 7.23 17.12
C ALA A 66 -2.68 7.94 16.01
N GLY A 67 -3.72 8.69 16.41
CA GLY A 67 -4.53 9.52 15.52
C GLY A 67 -5.43 8.75 14.55
N PRO A 68 -5.94 9.41 13.49
CA PRO A 68 -6.90 8.86 12.53
C PRO A 68 -6.41 7.60 11.80
N ALA A 69 -5.11 7.50 11.52
CA ALA A 69 -4.54 6.31 10.89
C ALA A 69 -4.63 5.08 11.80
N SER A 70 -4.42 5.26 13.10
CA SER A 70 -4.61 4.20 14.09
C SER A 70 -6.08 3.77 14.17
N GLN A 71 -7.02 4.72 14.19
CA GLN A 71 -8.43 4.38 14.23
C GLN A 71 -8.85 3.59 12.98
N PHE A 72 -8.46 4.05 11.79
CA PHE A 72 -8.70 3.31 10.55
C PHE A 72 -8.14 1.89 10.60
N ARG A 73 -6.91 1.71 11.08
CA ARG A 73 -6.29 0.40 11.23
C ARG A 73 -7.12 -0.50 12.15
N ARG A 74 -7.54 0.00 13.33
CA ARG A 74 -8.36 -0.74 14.30
C ARG A 74 -9.73 -1.13 13.73
N ASP A 75 -10.36 -0.23 12.97
CA ASP A 75 -11.64 -0.50 12.30
C ASP A 75 -11.51 -1.61 11.25
N MET A 76 -10.42 -1.61 10.48
CA MET A 76 -10.13 -2.66 9.51
C MET A 76 -9.81 -4.00 10.18
N LEU A 77 -9.01 -4.01 11.24
CA LEU A 77 -8.72 -5.22 12.02
C LEU A 77 -10.00 -5.79 12.63
N SER A 78 -10.85 -4.94 13.20
CA SER A 78 -12.17 -5.34 13.75
C SER A 78 -13.10 -5.89 12.68
N ALA A 79 -12.95 -5.46 11.42
CA ALA A 79 -13.67 -5.99 10.26
C ALA A 79 -13.04 -7.30 9.69
N GLY A 80 -12.02 -7.84 10.36
CA GLY A 80 -11.37 -9.11 9.98
C GLY A 80 -10.32 -8.98 8.88
N PHE A 81 -9.77 -7.79 8.67
CA PHE A 81 -8.59 -7.60 7.84
C PHE A 81 -7.31 -7.75 8.68
N GLY A 82 -6.21 -8.06 8.02
CA GLY A 82 -4.86 -7.96 8.56
C GLY A 82 -4.00 -7.18 7.59
N PHE A 83 -2.82 -6.74 8.04
CA PHE A 83 -1.92 -5.95 7.22
C PHE A 83 -0.54 -6.59 7.12
N VAL A 84 0.03 -6.59 5.93
CA VAL A 84 1.40 -7.02 5.66
C VAL A 84 2.13 -5.85 5.01
N CYS A 85 3.26 -5.45 5.56
CA CYS A 85 4.10 -4.43 4.96
C CYS A 85 5.54 -4.93 4.87
N ALA A 86 6.00 -5.18 3.64
CA ALA A 86 7.39 -5.55 3.40
C ALA A 86 8.34 -4.42 3.79
N VAL A 87 9.44 -4.76 4.44
CA VAL A 87 10.51 -3.81 4.73
C VAL A 87 11.31 -3.58 3.46
N CYS A 88 11.30 -2.35 2.97
CA CYS A 88 11.99 -1.92 1.76
C CYS A 88 12.77 -0.63 2.03
N SER A 89 13.48 -0.15 1.02
CA SER A 89 14.17 1.13 1.07
C SER A 89 13.20 2.27 1.46
N PRO A 90 13.58 3.16 2.38
CA PRO A 90 12.79 4.36 2.70
C PRO A 90 12.68 5.34 1.52
N SER A 91 13.33 5.04 0.40
CA SER A 91 13.32 5.81 -0.85
C SER A 91 13.06 4.92 -2.07
N ALA A 92 12.20 3.90 -1.92
CA ALA A 92 11.90 2.91 -2.95
C ALA A 92 11.30 3.53 -4.24
N PHE A 93 10.40 4.51 -4.11
CA PHE A 93 9.74 5.17 -5.25
C PHE A 93 9.33 4.21 -6.38
N GLY A 94 8.67 3.12 -6.02
CA GLY A 94 8.16 2.13 -6.97
C GLY A 94 9.24 1.28 -7.66
N ASP A 95 10.37 1.06 -7.03
CA ASP A 95 11.46 0.22 -7.53
C ASP A 95 11.06 -1.27 -7.64
N LEU A 96 11.93 -2.05 -8.23
CA LEU A 96 11.72 -3.49 -8.37
C LEU A 96 11.88 -4.20 -7.02
N GLU A 97 12.82 -3.74 -6.18
CA GLU A 97 13.11 -4.35 -4.88
C GLU A 97 11.87 -4.38 -3.97
N SER A 98 11.15 -3.25 -3.87
CA SER A 98 9.91 -3.18 -3.07
C SER A 98 8.79 -4.07 -3.64
N THR A 99 8.74 -4.23 -4.96
CA THR A 99 7.81 -5.14 -5.64
C THR A 99 8.12 -6.59 -5.27
N GLU A 100 9.38 -7.01 -5.41
CA GLU A 100 9.82 -8.38 -5.13
C GLU A 100 9.75 -8.72 -3.63
N ALA A 101 10.06 -7.76 -2.75
CA ALA A 101 9.92 -7.94 -1.31
C ALA A 101 8.44 -8.19 -0.92
N THR A 102 7.51 -7.44 -1.51
CA THR A 102 6.07 -7.63 -1.25
C THR A 102 5.57 -8.98 -1.79
N LEU A 103 6.01 -9.37 -2.99
CA LEU A 103 5.69 -10.67 -3.56
C LEU A 103 6.20 -11.80 -2.67
N ALA A 104 7.47 -11.72 -2.24
CA ALA A 104 8.10 -12.70 -1.36
C ALA A 104 7.36 -12.82 -0.01
N ALA A 105 6.96 -11.68 0.59
CA ALA A 105 6.18 -11.68 1.81
C ALA A 105 4.81 -12.36 1.62
N SER A 106 4.16 -12.15 0.47
CA SER A 106 2.87 -12.79 0.16
C SER A 106 2.98 -14.31 0.02
N GLU A 107 4.04 -14.76 -0.65
CA GLU A 107 4.34 -16.19 -0.81
C GLU A 107 4.67 -16.85 0.52
N TYR A 108 5.46 -16.16 1.36
CA TYR A 108 5.81 -16.64 2.69
C TYR A 108 4.56 -16.77 3.59
N CYS A 109 3.72 -15.74 3.65
CA CYS A 109 2.47 -15.77 4.42
C CYS A 109 1.58 -16.93 3.98
N ARG A 110 1.43 -17.15 2.66
CA ARG A 110 0.66 -18.27 2.11
C ARG A 110 1.28 -19.62 2.48
N GLY A 111 2.59 -19.76 2.37
CA GLY A 111 3.33 -20.96 2.76
C GLY A 111 3.19 -21.31 4.24
N CYS A 112 2.97 -20.32 5.09
CA CYS A 112 2.71 -20.49 6.52
C CYS A 112 1.23 -20.72 6.87
N GLY A 113 0.35 -20.84 5.87
CA GLY A 113 -1.08 -21.13 6.08
C GLY A 113 -1.95 -19.91 6.40
N LEU A 114 -1.41 -18.68 6.23
CA LEU A 114 -2.25 -17.49 6.30
C LEU A 114 -3.14 -17.38 5.06
N ASN A 115 -4.31 -16.77 5.23
CA ASN A 115 -5.27 -16.56 4.13
C ASN A 115 -4.82 -15.45 3.20
N VAL A 116 -3.93 -15.78 2.26
CA VAL A 116 -3.47 -14.89 1.21
C VAL A 116 -4.16 -15.26 -0.10
N PRO A 117 -5.01 -14.40 -0.67
CA PRO A 117 -5.66 -14.67 -1.94
C PRO A 117 -4.62 -14.75 -3.09
N ASP A 118 -4.96 -15.43 -4.18
CA ASP A 118 -4.09 -15.54 -5.35
C ASP A 118 -3.79 -14.16 -5.95
N ARG A 119 -4.76 -13.27 -5.92
CA ARG A 119 -4.65 -11.87 -6.28
C ARG A 119 -4.78 -11.00 -5.03
N ILE A 120 -3.66 -10.44 -4.59
CA ILE A 120 -3.57 -9.70 -3.33
C ILE A 120 -4.13 -8.28 -3.44
N PRO A 121 -4.87 -7.79 -2.41
CA PRO A 121 -5.27 -6.40 -2.32
C PRO A 121 -4.09 -5.54 -1.84
N LEU A 122 -3.92 -4.36 -2.47
CA LEU A 122 -2.84 -3.43 -2.19
C LEU A 122 -3.38 -2.12 -1.62
N LEU A 123 -2.64 -1.55 -0.67
CA LEU A 123 -2.88 -0.22 -0.10
C LEU A 123 -1.58 0.58 -0.16
N GLY A 124 -1.58 1.76 -0.75
CA GLY A 124 -0.38 2.58 -0.90
C GLY A 124 -0.57 4.03 -0.49
N PHE A 125 0.48 4.65 0.06
CA PHE A 125 0.47 6.04 0.49
C PHE A 125 1.63 6.81 -0.13
N SER A 126 1.40 7.94 -0.82
CA SER A 126 2.46 8.80 -1.35
C SER A 126 3.44 8.01 -2.26
N MET A 127 4.71 7.97 -1.88
CA MET A 127 5.72 7.08 -2.49
C MET A 127 5.22 5.62 -2.59
N GLY A 128 4.53 5.14 -1.56
CA GLY A 128 3.95 3.81 -1.55
C GLY A 128 2.73 3.66 -2.46
N GLY A 129 2.00 4.74 -2.75
CA GLY A 129 0.98 4.76 -3.81
C GLY A 129 1.59 4.45 -5.17
N LEU A 130 2.74 5.08 -5.49
CA LEU A 130 3.54 4.69 -6.65
C LEU A 130 3.98 3.22 -6.58
N GLY A 131 4.44 2.76 -5.39
CA GLY A 131 4.86 1.37 -5.17
C GLY A 131 3.76 0.37 -5.48
N ALA A 132 2.56 0.57 -4.93
CA ALA A 132 1.40 -0.30 -5.14
C ALA A 132 0.96 -0.33 -6.62
N LEU A 133 0.93 0.82 -7.28
CA LEU A 133 0.62 0.91 -8.71
C LEU A 133 1.70 0.24 -9.58
N MET A 134 2.98 0.41 -9.25
CA MET A 134 4.06 -0.27 -9.97
C MET A 134 4.06 -1.79 -9.75
N PHE A 135 3.73 -2.26 -8.54
CA PHE A 135 3.49 -3.68 -8.29
C PHE A 135 2.37 -4.21 -9.19
N ALA A 136 1.24 -3.53 -9.21
CA ALA A 136 0.08 -3.90 -10.04
C ALA A 136 0.40 -3.90 -11.55
N ALA A 137 1.25 -2.97 -12.01
CA ALA A 137 1.69 -2.95 -13.40
C ALA A 137 2.63 -4.10 -13.76
N ARG A 138 3.50 -4.52 -12.83
CA ARG A 138 4.45 -5.63 -13.02
C ARG A 138 3.77 -6.99 -12.89
N HIS A 139 2.87 -7.13 -11.91
CA HIS A 139 2.17 -8.37 -11.56
C HIS A 139 0.64 -8.20 -11.59
N PRO A 140 0.03 -7.87 -12.74
CA PRO A 140 -1.43 -7.70 -12.83
C PRO A 140 -2.18 -9.00 -12.49
N GLU A 141 -1.59 -10.16 -12.79
CA GLU A 141 -2.14 -11.48 -12.46
C GLU A 141 -2.13 -11.79 -10.95
N LYS A 142 -1.28 -11.10 -10.17
CA LYS A 142 -1.17 -11.22 -8.71
C LYS A 142 -1.92 -10.14 -7.96
N THR A 143 -2.44 -9.11 -8.65
CA THR A 143 -3.10 -7.96 -8.02
C THR A 143 -4.61 -8.11 -8.07
N GLY A 144 -5.25 -8.09 -6.90
CA GLY A 144 -6.70 -8.13 -6.76
C GLY A 144 -7.35 -6.77 -6.96
N ARG A 145 -6.88 -5.79 -6.22
CA ARG A 145 -7.32 -4.37 -6.26
C ARG A 145 -6.26 -3.46 -5.67
N VAL A 146 -6.35 -2.17 -5.95
CA VAL A 146 -5.43 -1.16 -5.41
C VAL A 146 -6.24 0.00 -4.84
N ALA A 147 -6.03 0.33 -3.56
CA ALA A 147 -6.38 1.63 -3.00
C ALA A 147 -5.10 2.43 -2.80
N GLU A 148 -5.07 3.68 -3.25
CA GLU A 148 -3.90 4.52 -3.10
C GLU A 148 -4.29 5.92 -2.64
N PHE A 149 -3.46 6.51 -1.79
CA PHE A 149 -3.62 7.85 -1.25
C PHE A 149 -2.50 8.74 -1.78
N PHE A 150 -2.90 9.83 -2.44
CA PHE A 150 -1.99 10.89 -2.91
C PHE A 150 -0.70 10.35 -3.55
N GLY A 151 -0.84 9.31 -4.39
CA GLY A 151 0.28 8.60 -5.01
C GLY A 151 0.94 9.41 -6.13
N ILE A 152 2.24 9.20 -6.27
CA ILE A 152 3.00 9.73 -7.40
C ILE A 152 2.70 8.85 -8.61
N THR A 153 2.21 9.42 -9.70
CA THR A 153 1.81 8.67 -10.91
C THR A 153 2.73 8.88 -12.10
N GLU A 154 3.67 9.84 -12.00
CA GLU A 154 4.72 10.14 -12.99
C GLU A 154 5.97 10.61 -12.24
N LEU A 155 6.94 9.72 -12.00
CA LEU A 155 8.10 10.06 -11.18
C LEU A 155 9.02 11.11 -11.82
N GLU A 156 9.18 11.09 -13.16
CA GLU A 156 9.97 12.10 -13.87
C GLU A 156 9.35 13.50 -13.73
N ARG A 157 8.03 13.62 -13.87
CA ARG A 157 7.32 14.89 -13.64
C ARG A 157 7.51 15.38 -12.22
N PHE A 158 7.30 14.51 -11.23
CA PHE A 158 7.48 14.82 -9.81
C PHE A 158 8.90 15.34 -9.50
N PHE A 159 9.92 14.76 -10.16
CA PHE A 159 11.29 15.25 -10.09
C PHE A 159 11.45 16.64 -10.75
N GLN A 160 10.87 16.85 -11.93
CA GLN A 160 10.90 18.13 -12.65
C GLN A 160 10.20 19.25 -11.89
N ASP A 161 9.19 18.92 -11.07
CA ASP A 161 8.52 19.83 -10.15
C ASP A 161 9.40 20.17 -8.90
N GLY A 162 10.68 19.76 -8.91
CA GLY A 162 11.67 20.07 -7.87
C GLY A 162 11.55 19.22 -6.61
N LYS A 163 10.80 18.11 -6.67
CA LYS A 163 10.58 17.26 -5.50
C LYS A 163 11.73 16.25 -5.31
N TYR A 164 12.31 16.25 -4.12
CA TYR A 164 13.38 15.34 -3.67
C TYR A 164 14.57 15.19 -4.65
N PRO A 165 15.17 16.30 -5.13
CA PRO A 165 16.24 16.24 -6.14
C PRO A 165 17.48 15.47 -5.65
N GLU A 166 17.79 15.49 -4.36
CA GLU A 166 18.91 14.77 -3.74
C GLU A 166 18.76 13.24 -3.78
N ILE A 167 17.54 12.74 -3.90
CA ILE A 167 17.21 11.31 -3.98
C ILE A 167 16.98 10.92 -5.43
N LEU A 168 16.02 11.58 -6.08
CA LEU A 168 15.56 11.23 -7.41
C LEU A 168 16.59 11.58 -8.50
N GLY A 169 17.46 12.55 -8.23
CA GLY A 169 18.60 12.88 -9.11
C GLY A 169 19.65 11.76 -9.24
N ARG A 170 19.62 10.75 -8.35
CA ARG A 170 20.47 9.55 -8.45
C ARG A 170 19.93 8.53 -9.46
N LEU A 171 18.67 8.64 -9.83
CA LEU A 171 18.06 7.82 -10.88
C LEU A 171 18.26 8.50 -12.23
N SER A 172 18.49 7.72 -13.28
CA SER A 172 18.49 8.22 -14.64
C SER A 172 17.09 8.73 -15.03
N ALA A 173 17.01 9.57 -16.06
CA ALA A 173 15.74 10.04 -16.59
C ALA A 173 14.88 8.86 -17.12
N GLU A 174 15.51 7.82 -17.66
CA GLU A 174 14.84 6.62 -18.14
C GLU A 174 14.21 5.84 -16.98
N GLU A 175 14.94 5.63 -15.86
CA GLU A 175 14.40 4.97 -14.68
C GLU A 175 13.22 5.73 -14.07
N ARG A 176 13.30 7.07 -14.02
CA ARG A 176 12.18 7.89 -13.55
C ARG A 176 10.99 7.84 -14.50
N ALA A 177 11.25 7.88 -15.81
CA ALA A 177 10.21 7.80 -16.84
C ALA A 177 9.51 6.44 -16.89
N ASP A 178 10.23 5.33 -16.58
CA ASP A 178 9.61 4.00 -16.47
C ASP A 178 8.67 3.89 -15.25
N ARG A 179 8.93 4.63 -14.18
CA ARG A 179 8.08 4.65 -12.98
C ARG A 179 6.91 5.64 -13.15
N ALA A 180 6.10 5.40 -14.17
CA ALA A 180 4.96 6.21 -14.54
C ALA A 180 3.69 5.35 -14.71
N PRO A 181 2.93 5.07 -13.64
CA PRO A 181 1.66 4.35 -13.68
C PRO A 181 0.69 4.87 -14.75
N VAL A 182 0.61 6.18 -14.94
CA VAL A 182 -0.24 6.81 -15.95
C VAL A 182 0.05 6.34 -17.39
N ARG A 183 1.27 5.86 -17.65
CA ARG A 183 1.69 5.32 -18.96
C ARG A 183 1.53 3.80 -19.05
N LYS A 184 1.13 3.14 -17.96
CA LYS A 184 1.01 1.68 -17.86
C LYS A 184 -0.45 1.23 -17.71
N THR A 185 -1.41 2.08 -18.07
CA THR A 185 -2.84 1.87 -17.81
C THR A 185 -3.40 0.58 -18.40
N ALA A 186 -2.87 0.11 -19.53
CA ALA A 186 -3.25 -1.19 -20.11
C ALA A 186 -3.01 -2.38 -19.16
N ARG A 187 -2.08 -2.26 -18.21
CA ARG A 187 -1.77 -3.29 -17.21
C ARG A 187 -2.83 -3.36 -16.10
N TYR A 188 -3.66 -2.33 -15.94
CA TYR A 188 -4.68 -2.24 -14.89
C TYR A 188 -6.09 -2.59 -15.37
N ARG A 189 -6.27 -3.09 -16.58
CA ARG A 189 -7.60 -3.30 -17.19
C ARG A 189 -8.56 -4.08 -16.28
N ASP A 190 -8.09 -5.15 -15.66
CA ASP A 190 -8.88 -6.06 -14.83
C ASP A 190 -8.60 -5.88 -13.33
N ILE A 191 -8.06 -4.73 -12.94
CA ILE A 191 -7.72 -4.38 -11.55
C ILE A 191 -8.58 -3.20 -11.13
N PRO A 192 -9.52 -3.35 -10.19
CA PRO A 192 -10.21 -2.22 -9.59
C PRO A 192 -9.22 -1.29 -8.87
N ILE A 193 -9.33 0.01 -9.09
CA ILE A 193 -8.47 1.02 -8.47
C ILE A 193 -9.34 2.07 -7.78
N LEU A 194 -9.00 2.37 -6.52
CA LEU A 194 -9.53 3.49 -5.75
C LEU A 194 -8.41 4.51 -5.53
N ILE A 195 -8.60 5.70 -6.02
CA ILE A 195 -7.68 6.84 -5.89
C ILE A 195 -8.29 7.81 -4.87
N LEU A 196 -7.51 8.23 -3.87
CA LEU A 196 -7.92 9.14 -2.82
C LEU A 196 -6.88 10.26 -2.69
N HIS A 197 -7.32 11.53 -2.75
CA HIS A 197 -6.40 12.67 -2.69
C HIS A 197 -7.03 13.86 -1.96
N GLY A 198 -6.25 14.54 -1.13
CA GLY A 198 -6.67 15.77 -0.49
C GLY A 198 -6.52 16.96 -1.45
N ASP A 199 -7.49 17.89 -1.42
CA ASP A 199 -7.48 19.07 -2.30
C ASP A 199 -6.46 20.15 -1.89
N ARG A 200 -5.77 19.96 -0.75
CA ARG A 200 -4.73 20.87 -0.23
C ARG A 200 -3.35 20.21 -0.17
N ASP A 201 -3.11 19.20 -0.99
CA ASP A 201 -1.81 18.52 -1.02
C ASP A 201 -0.76 19.38 -1.74
N GLU A 202 0.23 19.88 -0.97
CA GLU A 202 1.35 20.69 -1.47
C GLU A 202 2.60 19.86 -1.79
N ILE A 203 2.59 18.56 -1.49
CA ILE A 203 3.73 17.66 -1.73
C ILE A 203 3.57 16.93 -3.04
N VAL A 204 2.46 16.22 -3.21
CA VAL A 204 2.07 15.58 -4.47
C VAL A 204 0.85 16.32 -5.00
N ASP A 205 1.05 17.08 -6.07
CA ASP A 205 -0.04 17.84 -6.68
C ASP A 205 -1.17 16.90 -7.12
N ILE A 206 -2.41 17.28 -6.85
CA ILE A 206 -3.60 16.47 -7.12
C ILE A 206 -3.71 16.05 -8.59
N SER A 207 -3.12 16.81 -9.51
CA SER A 207 -3.08 16.48 -10.94
C SER A 207 -2.38 15.16 -11.25
N HIS A 208 -1.56 14.60 -10.33
CA HIS A 208 -1.07 13.23 -10.43
C HIS A 208 -2.23 12.23 -10.44
N SER A 209 -3.15 12.35 -9.50
CA SER A 209 -4.34 11.49 -9.39
C SER A 209 -5.35 11.74 -10.51
N GLU A 210 -5.61 13.01 -10.84
CA GLU A 210 -6.52 13.39 -11.93
C GLU A 210 -6.10 12.80 -13.27
N ARG A 211 -4.81 12.88 -13.60
CA ARG A 211 -4.26 12.33 -14.84
C ARG A 211 -4.34 10.81 -14.90
N LEU A 212 -4.02 10.12 -13.80
CA LEU A 212 -4.17 8.67 -13.71
C LEU A 212 -5.64 8.27 -13.86
N TYR A 213 -6.54 8.94 -13.13
CA TYR A 213 -7.98 8.68 -13.24
C TYR A 213 -8.49 8.88 -14.65
N ALA A 214 -8.15 10.00 -15.31
CA ALA A 214 -8.57 10.28 -16.68
C ALA A 214 -8.06 9.21 -17.66
N ALA A 215 -6.80 8.80 -17.54
CA ALA A 215 -6.21 7.79 -18.39
C ALA A 215 -6.85 6.41 -18.21
N LEU A 216 -7.13 5.99 -16.95
CA LEU A 216 -7.82 4.74 -16.64
C LEU A 216 -9.27 4.76 -17.11
N LYS A 217 -9.99 5.86 -16.88
CA LYS A 217 -11.37 6.04 -17.31
C LYS A 217 -11.49 5.98 -18.82
N GLY A 218 -10.54 6.63 -19.53
CA GLY A 218 -10.52 6.69 -20.99
C GLY A 218 -10.39 5.32 -21.66
N GLN A 219 -9.82 4.33 -20.99
CA GLN A 219 -9.72 2.95 -21.51
C GLN A 219 -10.78 1.99 -20.93
N GLY A 220 -11.71 2.48 -20.12
CA GLY A 220 -12.81 1.68 -19.56
C GLY A 220 -12.42 0.83 -18.34
N SER A 221 -11.32 1.15 -17.64
CA SER A 221 -10.94 0.46 -16.40
C SER A 221 -11.93 0.76 -15.27
N THR A 222 -12.06 -0.19 -14.32
CA THR A 222 -12.82 0.02 -13.09
C THR A 222 -12.02 0.91 -12.15
N VAL A 223 -12.33 2.21 -12.13
CA VAL A 223 -11.63 3.20 -11.32
C VAL A 223 -12.61 4.15 -10.63
N ARG A 224 -12.32 4.45 -9.36
CA ARG A 224 -12.98 5.50 -8.56
C ARG A 224 -11.94 6.51 -8.14
N PHE A 225 -12.30 7.78 -8.11
CA PHE A 225 -11.47 8.87 -7.62
C PHE A 225 -12.28 9.75 -6.69
N GLU A 226 -11.82 9.86 -5.45
CA GLU A 226 -12.44 10.66 -4.41
C GLU A 226 -11.47 11.77 -3.98
N VAL A 227 -11.90 13.01 -4.17
CA VAL A 227 -11.21 14.19 -3.65
C VAL A 227 -11.71 14.46 -2.25
N ILE A 228 -10.81 14.49 -1.27
CA ILE A 228 -11.16 14.68 0.14
C ILE A 228 -10.91 16.15 0.53
N PRO A 229 -11.98 16.94 0.72
CA PRO A 229 -11.84 18.38 0.92
C PRO A 229 -11.14 18.73 2.23
N GLY A 230 -10.24 19.72 2.18
CA GLY A 230 -9.56 20.28 3.34
C GLY A 230 -8.32 19.53 3.79
N TYR A 231 -7.98 18.40 3.18
CA TYR A 231 -6.80 17.61 3.54
C TYR A 231 -5.61 17.88 2.63
N GLY A 232 -4.42 17.93 3.23
CA GLY A 232 -3.13 17.97 2.55
C GLY A 232 -2.47 16.59 2.50
N HIS A 233 -1.13 16.58 2.38
CA HIS A 233 -0.31 15.36 2.35
C HIS A 233 -0.13 14.75 3.74
N THR A 234 -1.20 14.21 4.32
CA THR A 234 -1.23 13.71 5.70
C THR A 234 -2.07 12.46 5.84
N ASN A 235 -1.67 11.57 6.75
CA ASN A 235 -2.44 10.37 7.09
C ASN A 235 -3.76 10.69 7.83
N ASP A 236 -3.96 11.93 8.27
CA ASP A 236 -5.22 12.36 8.87
C ASP A 236 -6.40 12.28 7.89
N ILE A 237 -6.12 12.25 6.58
CA ILE A 237 -7.11 11.98 5.53
C ILE A 237 -7.90 10.69 5.78
N LEU A 238 -7.32 9.72 6.49
CA LEU A 238 -7.97 8.46 6.84
C LEU A 238 -9.19 8.65 7.76
N ALA A 239 -9.28 9.77 8.49
CA ALA A 239 -10.48 10.09 9.26
C ALA A 239 -11.72 10.27 8.36
N ALA A 240 -11.53 10.83 7.16
CA ALA A 240 -12.63 11.05 6.21
C ALA A 240 -12.71 9.97 5.12
N ALA A 241 -11.57 9.37 4.77
CA ALA A 241 -11.45 8.46 3.63
C ALA A 241 -11.41 6.97 4.01
N GLY A 242 -11.26 6.63 5.30
CA GLY A 242 -11.12 5.24 5.74
C GLY A 242 -12.29 4.34 5.36
N GLU A 243 -13.52 4.86 5.42
CA GLU A 243 -14.72 4.10 5.05
C GLU A 243 -14.80 3.78 3.56
N TYR A 244 -14.28 4.67 2.68
CA TYR A 244 -14.18 4.36 1.25
C TYR A 244 -13.24 3.17 1.01
N VAL A 245 -12.09 3.15 1.69
CA VAL A 245 -11.13 2.04 1.59
C VAL A 245 -11.74 0.75 2.13
N LYS A 246 -12.40 0.79 3.29
CA LYS A 246 -13.01 -0.39 3.89
C LYS A 246 -14.01 -1.03 2.93
N ARG A 247 -14.98 -0.26 2.44
CA ARG A 247 -15.98 -0.74 1.46
C ARG A 247 -15.32 -1.31 0.21
N PHE A 248 -14.34 -0.58 -0.32
CA PHE A 248 -13.60 -1.03 -1.50
C PHE A 248 -12.86 -2.35 -1.28
N MET A 249 -12.31 -2.59 -0.09
CA MET A 249 -11.62 -3.85 0.25
C MET A 249 -12.60 -4.99 0.55
N GLU A 250 -13.86 -4.71 0.84
CA GLU A 250 -14.92 -5.69 1.09
C GLU A 250 -15.58 -6.22 -0.20
N GLU A 251 -15.55 -5.48 -1.29
CA GLU A 251 -16.04 -5.89 -2.62
C GLU A 251 -15.24 -7.07 -3.22
#